data_8d93449f5f207a8541a6078e1418086b
#
_entry.id   8d93449f5f207a8541a6078e1418086b
#
_cell.length_a   1.000
_cell.length_b   1.000
_cell.length_c   1.000
_cell.angle_alpha   90.00
_cell.angle_beta   90.00
_cell.angle_gamma   90.00
#
_symmetry.space_group_name_H-M   'P 1'
#
loop_
_entity.id
_entity.type
_entity.pdbx_description
1 polymer ?
#
loop_
_entity_poly.entity_id
_entity_poly.type
_entity_poly.pdbx_seq_one_letter_code
_entity_poly.pdbx_strand_id
1 'polypeptide(L)'
;MTEVLVVSLLTALISYPNIFTRVQSTELVAALFKECKDESNLLGLCGKLSTAPTIVLLLLAAIIGTCFASITFGMQIPAGIILPSMAIGALYGRAVGLIVQAWQQSFPDAWMFASCKRDEECVIPGLYAIAGAASALAGVTRLTGI
;
A
#
# COMPACT_ATOMS: atom_id res chain seq x y z
N MET A 1 19.62 -9.00 23.09
CA MET A 1 18.23 -9.30 23.43
C MET A 1 17.42 -8.06 23.77
N THR A 2 17.96 -7.12 24.52
CA THR A 2 17.27 -5.88 24.93
C THR A 2 16.86 -5.01 23.73
N GLU A 3 17.67 -4.91 22.70
CA GLU A 3 17.39 -4.14 21.49
C GLU A 3 16.16 -4.67 20.75
N VAL A 4 16.04 -6.00 20.61
CA VAL A 4 14.90 -6.63 19.94
C VAL A 4 13.60 -6.38 20.73
N LEU A 5 13.65 -6.45 22.06
CA LEU A 5 12.50 -6.17 22.91
C LEU A 5 12.05 -4.71 22.80
N VAL A 6 12.99 -3.77 22.81
CA VAL A 6 12.69 -2.33 22.68
C VAL A 6 12.06 -2.04 21.31
N VAL A 7 12.65 -2.56 20.23
CA VAL A 7 12.13 -2.35 18.87
C VAL A 7 10.77 -3.00 18.69
N SER A 8 10.53 -4.20 19.21
CA SER A 8 9.23 -4.88 19.13
C SER A 8 8.14 -4.14 19.89
N LEU A 9 8.47 -3.58 21.05
CA LEU A 9 7.53 -2.79 21.87
C LEU A 9 7.19 -1.46 21.20
N LEU A 10 8.19 -0.77 20.64
CA LEU A 10 7.98 0.45 19.86
C LEU A 10 7.13 0.19 18.61
N THR A 11 7.42 -0.88 17.86
CA THR A 11 6.61 -1.28 16.69
C THR A 11 5.16 -1.55 17.08
N ALA A 12 4.93 -2.26 18.17
CA ALA A 12 3.58 -2.55 18.63
C ALA A 12 2.80 -1.29 19.00
N LEU A 13 3.44 -0.36 19.72
CA LEU A 13 2.83 0.91 20.13
C LEU A 13 2.50 1.83 18.95
N ILE A 14 3.40 1.93 17.97
CA ILE A 14 3.22 2.81 16.81
C ILE A 14 2.26 2.19 15.77
N SER A 15 2.23 0.85 15.67
CA SER A 15 1.35 0.16 14.72
C SER A 15 -0.10 0.05 15.20
N TYR A 16 -0.35 0.18 16.51
CA TYR A 16 -1.68 0.01 17.11
C TYR A 16 -2.75 0.99 16.59
N PRO A 17 -2.48 2.32 16.44
CA PRO A 17 -3.49 3.30 16.05
C PRO A 17 -3.88 3.22 14.57
N ASN A 18 -3.07 2.61 13.70
CA ASN A 18 -3.36 2.55 12.26
C ASN A 18 -3.89 1.15 11.87
N ILE A 19 -5.09 1.12 11.28
CA ILE A 19 -5.76 -0.12 10.85
C ILE A 19 -4.90 -0.91 9.85
N PHE A 20 -4.20 -0.23 8.95
CA PHE A 20 -3.38 -0.86 7.91
C PHE A 20 -2.08 -1.48 8.44
N THR A 21 -1.54 -0.98 9.54
CA THR A 21 -0.33 -1.54 10.17
C THR A 21 -0.65 -2.65 11.17
N ARG A 22 -1.92 -2.75 11.61
CA ARG A 22 -2.39 -3.77 12.54
C ARG A 22 -2.72 -5.11 11.86
N VAL A 23 -3.08 -5.09 10.59
CA VAL A 23 -3.43 -6.29 9.82
C VAL A 23 -2.16 -7.04 9.41
N GLN A 24 -2.23 -8.37 9.37
CA GLN A 24 -1.11 -9.20 8.91
C GLN A 24 -0.73 -8.85 7.47
N SER A 25 0.56 -8.77 7.17
CA SER A 25 1.07 -8.31 5.88
C SER A 25 0.48 -9.09 4.68
N THR A 26 0.24 -10.37 4.81
CA THR A 26 -0.35 -11.22 3.76
C THR A 26 -1.81 -10.87 3.49
N GLU A 27 -2.60 -10.66 4.53
CA GLU A 27 -4.01 -10.24 4.42
C GLU A 27 -4.12 -8.80 3.90
N LEU A 28 -3.21 -7.92 4.35
CA LEU A 28 -3.13 -6.56 3.88
C LEU A 28 -2.87 -6.51 2.37
N VAL A 29 -1.86 -7.24 1.87
CA VAL A 29 -1.54 -7.31 0.44
C VAL A 29 -2.71 -7.87 -0.36
N ALA A 30 -3.35 -8.95 0.13
CA ALA A 30 -4.53 -9.52 -0.51
C ALA A 30 -5.70 -8.51 -0.58
N ALA A 31 -5.93 -7.76 0.50
CA ALA A 31 -6.97 -6.72 0.53
C ALA A 31 -6.66 -5.54 -0.41
N LEU A 32 -5.37 -5.13 -0.50
CA LEU A 32 -4.92 -4.06 -1.39
C LEU A 32 -5.04 -4.42 -2.88
N PHE A 33 -4.95 -5.70 -3.24
CA PHE A 33 -5.08 -6.18 -4.62
C PHE A 33 -6.53 -6.36 -5.06
N LYS A 34 -7.47 -6.52 -4.10
CA LYS A 34 -8.88 -6.69 -4.44
C LYS A 34 -9.48 -5.44 -5.07
N GLU A 35 -10.33 -5.66 -6.07
CA GLU A 35 -11.18 -4.63 -6.66
C GLU A 35 -12.38 -4.34 -5.75
N CYS A 36 -12.87 -3.12 -5.80
CA CYS A 36 -14.02 -2.66 -5.01
C CYS A 36 -15.39 -3.17 -5.51
N LYS A 37 -15.43 -4.20 -6.34
CA LYS A 37 -16.68 -4.79 -6.85
C LYS A 37 -17.34 -5.77 -5.87
N ASP A 38 -16.57 -6.35 -4.97
CA ASP A 38 -17.09 -7.27 -3.95
C ASP A 38 -17.46 -6.50 -2.68
N GLU A 39 -18.68 -6.74 -2.16
CA GLU A 39 -19.24 -6.09 -0.96
C GLU A 39 -18.43 -6.29 0.35
N SER A 40 -17.36 -7.04 0.31
CA SER A 40 -16.47 -7.19 1.46
C SER A 40 -15.59 -5.94 1.62
N ASN A 41 -16.16 -4.91 2.27
CA ASN A 41 -15.43 -3.70 2.73
C ASN A 41 -14.39 -4.06 3.83
N LEU A 42 -13.49 -5.02 3.54
CA LEU A 42 -12.35 -5.27 4.40
C LEU A 42 -11.49 -3.99 4.40
N LEU A 43 -11.44 -3.30 5.52
CA LEU A 43 -10.63 -2.10 5.75
C LEU A 43 -11.20 -0.77 5.22
N GLY A 44 -12.45 -0.69 4.77
CA GLY A 44 -13.06 0.59 4.35
C GLY A 44 -12.42 1.23 3.11
N LEU A 45 -11.66 0.47 2.33
CA LEU A 45 -10.95 0.93 1.13
C LEU A 45 -11.87 1.32 -0.03
N CYS A 46 -13.14 0.88 -0.01
CA CYS A 46 -14.09 1.00 -1.10
C CYS A 46 -15.23 2.00 -0.83
N GLY A 47 -15.15 2.83 0.20
CA GLY A 47 -16.15 3.83 0.52
C GLY A 47 -16.02 5.10 -0.34
N LYS A 48 -17.04 5.44 -1.11
CA LYS A 48 -17.12 6.68 -1.91
C LYS A 48 -16.95 7.98 -1.10
N LEU A 49 -17.08 7.93 0.22
CA LEU A 49 -17.17 9.14 1.06
C LEU A 49 -15.85 9.56 1.73
N SER A 50 -14.75 8.80 1.56
CA SER A 50 -13.55 8.99 2.38
C SER A 50 -12.23 8.78 1.63
N THR A 51 -12.13 9.23 0.38
CA THR A 51 -10.90 9.01 -0.41
C THR A 51 -9.68 9.74 0.20
N ALA A 52 -9.84 10.97 0.66
CA ALA A 52 -8.74 11.77 1.20
C ALA A 52 -8.16 11.20 2.51
N PRO A 53 -8.92 10.90 3.57
CA PRO A 53 -8.38 10.31 4.79
C PRO A 53 -7.79 8.91 4.55
N THR A 54 -8.36 8.13 3.65
CA THR A 54 -7.83 6.80 3.29
C THR A 54 -6.46 6.91 2.63
N ILE A 55 -6.26 7.86 1.71
CA ILE A 55 -4.97 8.13 1.07
C ILE A 55 -3.93 8.53 2.12
N VAL A 56 -4.29 9.42 3.04
CA VAL A 56 -3.39 9.86 4.11
C VAL A 56 -3.00 8.70 5.01
N LEU A 57 -3.96 7.86 5.42
CA LEU A 57 -3.69 6.69 6.25
C LEU A 57 -2.82 5.65 5.54
N LEU A 58 -3.02 5.42 4.23
CA LEU A 58 -2.19 4.54 3.41
C LEU A 58 -0.75 5.05 3.31
N LEU A 59 -0.58 6.34 3.02
CA LEU A 59 0.75 6.97 2.94
C LEU A 59 1.46 6.92 4.29
N LEU A 60 0.74 7.19 5.37
CA LEU A 60 1.29 7.14 6.72
C LEU A 60 1.71 5.72 7.09
N ALA A 61 0.90 4.71 6.77
CA ALA A 61 1.24 3.30 6.94
C ALA A 61 2.47 2.90 6.11
N ALA A 62 2.57 3.38 4.87
CA ALA A 62 3.72 3.12 4.01
C ALA A 62 5.01 3.73 4.55
N ILE A 63 4.97 4.97 5.03
CA ILE A 63 6.13 5.66 5.64
C ILE A 63 6.57 4.94 6.91
N ILE A 64 5.64 4.63 7.81
CA ILE A 64 5.93 3.89 9.05
C ILE A 64 6.53 2.52 8.71
N GLY A 65 5.93 1.79 7.77
CA GLY A 65 6.43 0.51 7.30
C GLY A 65 7.84 0.58 6.74
N THR A 66 8.16 1.63 5.97
CA THR A 66 9.51 1.87 5.42
C THR A 66 10.52 2.14 6.54
N CYS A 67 10.16 2.95 7.53
CA CYS A 67 11.01 3.22 8.68
C CYS A 67 11.30 1.95 9.49
N PHE A 68 10.28 1.14 9.76
CA PHE A 68 10.47 -0.13 10.49
C PHE A 68 11.27 -1.14 9.69
N ALA A 69 11.05 -1.26 8.38
CA ALA A 69 11.84 -2.11 7.51
C ALA A 69 13.32 -1.69 7.55
N SER A 70 13.62 -0.40 7.47
CA SER A 70 14.99 0.12 7.53
C SER A 70 15.68 -0.23 8.85
N ILE A 71 14.98 -0.11 9.98
CA ILE A 71 15.50 -0.47 11.30
C ILE A 71 15.73 -1.99 11.39
N THR A 72 14.75 -2.78 10.94
CA THR A 72 14.82 -4.25 11.01
C THR A 72 15.92 -4.82 10.13
N PHE A 73 16.15 -4.26 8.94
CA PHE A 73 17.24 -4.69 8.06
C PHE A 73 18.62 -4.26 8.55
N GLY A 74 18.70 -3.23 9.39
CA GLY A 74 19.93 -2.83 10.07
C GLY A 74 20.32 -3.74 11.22
N MET A 75 19.41 -4.55 11.75
CA MET A 75 19.69 -5.52 12.79
C MET A 75 20.21 -6.84 12.18
N GLN A 76 21.16 -7.50 12.84
CA GLN A 76 21.74 -8.78 12.41
C GLN A 76 20.78 -9.97 12.66
N ILE A 77 19.53 -9.85 12.22
CA ILE A 77 18.51 -10.89 12.36
C ILE A 77 18.14 -11.38 10.96
N PRO A 78 18.07 -12.71 10.73
CA PRO A 78 17.58 -13.25 9.46
C PRO A 78 16.10 -12.97 9.34
N ALA A 79 15.73 -11.82 8.75
CA ALA A 79 14.36 -11.44 8.49
C ALA A 79 14.01 -11.66 7.00
N GLY A 80 12.81 -12.14 6.74
CA GLY A 80 12.30 -12.28 5.37
C GLY A 80 12.07 -10.89 4.75
N ILE A 81 12.84 -10.56 3.71
CA ILE A 81 12.80 -9.24 3.05
C ILE A 81 11.60 -9.11 2.10
N ILE A 82 11.12 -10.22 1.55
CA ILE A 82 10.15 -10.25 0.44
C ILE A 82 8.77 -9.71 0.86
N LEU A 83 8.19 -10.25 1.93
CA LEU A 83 6.84 -9.88 2.36
C LEU A 83 6.71 -8.41 2.81
N PRO A 84 7.60 -7.87 3.66
CA PRO A 84 7.52 -6.46 4.04
C PRO A 84 7.71 -5.51 2.86
N SER A 85 8.63 -5.81 1.93
CA SER A 85 8.86 -4.96 0.76
C SER A 85 7.67 -4.94 -0.19
N MET A 86 7.03 -6.10 -0.42
CA MET A 86 5.80 -6.18 -1.21
C MET A 86 4.65 -5.40 -0.57
N ALA A 87 4.48 -5.52 0.75
CA ALA A 87 3.43 -4.81 1.47
C ALA A 87 3.61 -3.28 1.39
N ILE A 88 4.83 -2.78 1.62
CA ILE A 88 5.17 -1.36 1.50
C ILE A 88 4.91 -0.87 0.07
N GLY A 89 5.38 -1.62 -0.95
CA GLY A 89 5.16 -1.28 -2.36
C GLY A 89 3.68 -1.25 -2.73
N ALA A 90 2.89 -2.20 -2.24
CA ALA A 90 1.44 -2.24 -2.45
C ALA A 90 0.72 -1.04 -1.84
N LEU A 91 1.11 -0.61 -0.63
CA LEU A 91 0.56 0.58 0.03
C LEU A 91 0.82 1.85 -0.78
N TYR A 92 2.07 2.08 -1.22
CA TYR A 92 2.41 3.22 -2.08
C TYR A 92 1.66 3.14 -3.42
N GLY A 93 1.66 1.97 -4.07
CA GLY A 93 0.97 1.77 -5.35
C GLY A 93 -0.53 2.05 -5.23
N ARG A 94 -1.19 1.55 -4.20
CA ARG A 94 -2.62 1.82 -3.95
C ARG A 94 -2.90 3.29 -3.68
N ALA A 95 -2.06 3.95 -2.90
CA ALA A 95 -2.19 5.39 -2.64
C ALA A 95 -2.12 6.20 -3.93
N VAL A 96 -1.14 5.92 -4.80
CA VAL A 96 -1.02 6.55 -6.13
C VAL A 96 -2.25 6.24 -6.98
N GLY A 97 -2.72 5.00 -7.02
CA GLY A 97 -3.93 4.60 -7.75
C GLY A 97 -5.16 5.38 -7.31
N LEU A 98 -5.36 5.59 -6.02
CA LEU A 98 -6.46 6.39 -5.47
C LEU A 98 -6.32 7.89 -5.81
N ILE A 99 -5.12 8.43 -5.82
CA ILE A 99 -4.86 9.82 -6.24
C ILE A 99 -5.21 10.01 -7.72
N VAL A 100 -4.77 9.07 -8.58
CA VAL A 100 -5.09 9.11 -10.02
C VAL A 100 -6.59 8.95 -10.26
N GLN A 101 -7.27 8.08 -9.52
CA GLN A 101 -8.73 7.91 -9.58
C GLN A 101 -9.45 9.20 -9.15
N ALA A 102 -9.04 9.84 -8.06
CA ALA A 102 -9.60 11.11 -7.62
C ALA A 102 -9.36 12.22 -8.64
N TRP A 103 -8.20 12.23 -9.30
CA TRP A 103 -7.90 13.17 -10.37
C TRP A 103 -8.80 12.94 -11.59
N GLN A 104 -9.00 11.70 -12.01
CA GLN A 104 -9.91 11.35 -13.09
C GLN A 104 -11.35 11.84 -12.82
N GLN A 105 -11.82 11.69 -11.57
CA GLN A 105 -13.16 12.17 -11.19
C GLN A 105 -13.28 13.69 -11.20
N SER A 106 -12.18 14.42 -10.91
CA SER A 106 -12.17 15.89 -10.92
C SER A 106 -12.03 16.48 -12.32
N PHE A 107 -11.34 15.81 -13.24
CA PHE A 107 -11.08 16.27 -14.61
C PHE A 107 -11.32 15.16 -15.63
N PRO A 108 -12.60 14.82 -15.92
CA PRO A 108 -12.93 13.72 -16.83
C PRO A 108 -12.55 13.98 -18.29
N ASP A 109 -12.40 15.25 -18.70
CA ASP A 109 -12.07 15.66 -20.07
C ASP A 109 -10.56 15.82 -20.32
N ALA A 110 -9.68 15.38 -19.37
CA ALA A 110 -8.24 15.42 -19.58
C ALA A 110 -7.84 14.47 -20.72
N TRP A 111 -6.96 14.92 -21.60
CA TRP A 111 -6.50 14.17 -22.79
C TRP A 111 -5.95 12.76 -22.46
N MET A 112 -5.43 12.56 -21.25
CA MET A 112 -4.95 11.27 -20.78
C MET A 112 -6.06 10.24 -20.58
N PHE A 113 -7.30 10.70 -20.35
CA PHE A 113 -8.48 9.86 -20.13
C PHE A 113 -9.44 9.84 -21.33
N ALA A 114 -9.04 10.39 -22.48
CA ALA A 114 -9.86 10.47 -23.68
C ALA A 114 -10.32 9.10 -24.22
N SER A 115 -9.60 8.04 -23.92
CA SER A 115 -9.95 6.66 -24.28
C SER A 115 -10.89 5.98 -23.29
N CYS A 116 -11.17 6.61 -22.16
CA CYS A 116 -12.05 6.08 -21.13
C CYS A 116 -13.51 6.44 -21.43
N LYS A 117 -14.38 5.43 -21.51
CA LYS A 117 -15.82 5.67 -21.56
C LYS A 117 -16.29 6.28 -20.26
N ARG A 118 -17.17 7.28 -20.34
CA ARG A 118 -17.65 8.09 -19.21
C ARG A 118 -18.36 7.29 -18.11
N ASP A 119 -18.76 6.04 -18.37
CA ASP A 119 -19.52 5.17 -17.46
C ASP A 119 -18.69 3.98 -16.90
N GLU A 120 -17.41 3.83 -17.26
CA GLU A 120 -16.55 2.74 -16.76
C GLU A 120 -15.47 3.28 -15.84
N GLU A 121 -15.22 2.58 -14.73
CA GLU A 121 -14.07 2.82 -13.85
C GLU A 121 -12.79 2.44 -14.58
N CYS A 122 -12.18 3.41 -15.25
CA CYS A 122 -10.98 3.24 -16.07
C CYS A 122 -9.72 3.03 -15.23
N VAL A 123 -9.68 3.58 -14.03
CA VAL A 123 -8.56 3.47 -13.10
C VAL A 123 -8.91 2.47 -12.02
N ILE A 124 -8.24 1.33 -12.03
CA ILE A 124 -8.37 0.28 -11.03
C ILE A 124 -7.22 0.42 -10.03
N PRO A 125 -7.43 0.91 -8.80
CA PRO A 125 -6.36 1.12 -7.82
C PRO A 125 -5.62 -0.17 -7.43
N GLY A 126 -6.28 -1.34 -7.57
CA GLY A 126 -5.67 -2.66 -7.33
C GLY A 126 -4.50 -2.95 -8.27
N LEU A 127 -4.59 -2.58 -9.55
CA LEU A 127 -3.49 -2.75 -10.50
C LEU A 127 -2.27 -1.91 -10.14
N TYR A 128 -2.48 -0.69 -9.65
CA TYR A 128 -1.40 0.17 -9.15
C TYR A 128 -0.74 -0.44 -7.90
N ALA A 129 -1.51 -1.10 -7.03
CA ALA A 129 -0.96 -1.80 -5.88
C ALA A 129 -0.07 -2.97 -6.29
N ILE A 130 -0.48 -3.76 -7.29
CA ILE A 130 0.32 -4.88 -7.84
C ILE A 130 1.61 -4.36 -8.48
N ALA A 131 1.52 -3.32 -9.31
CA ALA A 131 2.70 -2.70 -9.94
C ALA A 131 3.66 -2.13 -8.89
N GLY A 132 3.14 -1.48 -7.84
CA GLY A 132 3.92 -0.98 -6.72
C GLY A 132 4.62 -2.09 -5.94
N ALA A 133 3.94 -3.20 -5.66
CA ALA A 133 4.53 -4.36 -5.00
C ALA A 133 5.67 -4.98 -5.84
N ALA A 134 5.45 -5.15 -7.13
CA ALA A 134 6.44 -5.70 -8.07
C ALA A 134 7.67 -4.80 -8.18
N SER A 135 7.48 -3.48 -8.28
CA SER A 135 8.57 -2.52 -8.39
C SER A 135 9.41 -2.46 -7.11
N ALA A 136 8.77 -2.50 -5.93
CA ALA A 136 9.47 -2.53 -4.65
C ALA A 136 10.29 -3.82 -4.50
N LEU A 137 9.72 -4.97 -4.89
CA LEU A 137 10.43 -6.25 -4.87
C LEU A 137 11.64 -6.24 -5.80
N ALA A 138 11.47 -5.76 -7.04
CA ALA A 138 12.56 -5.64 -7.99
C ALA A 138 13.69 -4.73 -7.47
N GLY A 139 13.33 -3.61 -6.84
CA GLY A 139 14.30 -2.68 -6.23
C GLY A 139 15.09 -3.30 -5.09
N VAL A 140 14.43 -4.02 -4.18
CA VAL A 140 15.07 -4.65 -3.02
C VAL A 140 15.94 -5.85 -3.43
N THR A 141 15.48 -6.65 -4.38
CA THR A 141 16.22 -7.84 -4.86
C THR A 141 17.29 -7.48 -5.88
N ARG A 142 17.35 -6.21 -6.34
CA ARG A 142 18.24 -5.77 -7.42
C ARG A 142 18.11 -6.61 -8.69
N LEU A 143 16.97 -7.26 -8.89
CA LEU A 143 16.63 -7.93 -10.12
C LEU A 143 16.34 -6.85 -11.17
N THR A 144 17.39 -6.39 -11.85
CA THR A 144 17.22 -5.66 -13.10
C THR A 144 16.65 -6.68 -14.08
N GLY A 145 15.41 -6.47 -14.48
CA GLY A 145 14.78 -7.34 -15.46
C GLY A 145 15.64 -7.39 -16.74
N ILE A 146 16.22 -8.52 -16.97
CA ILE A 146 16.81 -8.90 -18.25
C ILE A 146 15.73 -9.66 -19.00
#